data_6ba0f2f0e3c0036e72e0ce3312f718f7
#
_entry.id   6ba0f2f0e3c0036e72e0ce3312f718f7
#
_cell.length_a   1.000
_cell.length_b   1.000
_cell.length_c   1.000
_cell.angle_alpha   90.00
_cell.angle_beta   90.00
_cell.angle_gamma   90.00
#
_symmetry.space_group_name_H-M   'P 1'
#
loop_
_entity.id
_entity.type
_entity.pdbx_description
1 polymer ?
#
loop_
_entity_poly.entity_id
_entity_poly.type
_entity_poly.pdbx_seq_one_letter_code
_entity_poly.pdbx_strand_id
1 'polypeptide(L)'
;AQEYKASVIGPYKDDLPQAMVDNLEEQLSGPCTVEIAAFNEFSSFITDKEAASAYDHILFDTAPTGHTLRMLQLPSAWASFIDQSEHGASCLGQLSGLEDKKGLYQEAVANLADGDRTSLFLVARPEEPALKEGERASLELKEVGMNQQILIINGLLTSCDDDLSQAIYDSQGRALDNMPENLLDLPTYQV
;
A
#
# COMPACT_ATOMS: atom_id res chain seq x y z
N ALA A 1 1.24 -14.68 7.08
CA ALA A 1 2.64 -14.86 7.54
C ALA A 1 3.00 -16.35 7.76
N GLN A 2 2.20 -17.13 8.49
CA GLN A 2 2.49 -18.56 8.73
C GLN A 2 2.49 -19.38 7.43
N GLU A 3 1.52 -19.18 6.56
CA GLU A 3 1.43 -19.83 5.25
C GLU A 3 2.61 -19.44 4.35
N TYR A 4 3.00 -18.17 4.38
CA TYR A 4 4.18 -17.71 3.65
C TYR A 4 5.47 -18.38 4.16
N LYS A 5 5.66 -18.47 5.49
CA LYS A 5 6.78 -19.24 6.07
C LYS A 5 6.77 -20.69 5.59
N ALA A 6 5.62 -21.33 5.66
CA ALA A 6 5.47 -22.72 5.22
C ALA A 6 5.77 -22.89 3.72
N SER A 7 5.38 -21.93 2.86
CA SER A 7 5.68 -22.00 1.43
C SER A 7 7.15 -21.80 1.11
N VAL A 8 7.88 -21.01 1.92
CA VAL A 8 9.33 -20.77 1.74
C VAL A 8 10.16 -21.91 2.29
N ILE A 9 9.80 -22.44 3.47
CA ILE A 9 10.61 -23.47 4.17
C ILE A 9 10.22 -24.88 3.69
N GLY A 10 8.93 -25.08 3.35
CA GLY A 10 8.38 -26.39 3.02
C GLY A 10 9.18 -27.19 1.99
N PRO A 11 9.57 -26.60 0.84
CA PRO A 11 10.37 -27.30 -0.17
C PRO A 11 11.73 -27.79 0.30
N TYR A 12 12.29 -27.19 1.35
CA TYR A 12 13.64 -27.47 1.84
C TYR A 12 13.68 -28.19 3.19
N LYS A 13 12.51 -28.39 3.82
CA LYS A 13 12.42 -28.90 5.21
C LYS A 13 13.00 -30.28 5.39
N ASP A 14 12.91 -31.11 4.37
CA ASP A 14 13.41 -32.50 4.39
C ASP A 14 14.85 -32.61 3.88
N ASP A 15 15.36 -31.59 3.16
CA ASP A 15 16.69 -31.62 2.54
C ASP A 15 17.76 -30.86 3.34
N LEU A 16 17.35 -29.98 4.28
CA LEU A 16 18.27 -29.16 5.06
C LEU A 16 18.47 -29.72 6.48
N PRO A 17 19.68 -29.57 7.06
CA PRO A 17 19.90 -29.84 8.49
C PRO A 17 18.97 -29.01 9.37
N GLN A 18 18.47 -29.57 10.46
CA GLN A 18 17.52 -28.92 11.37
C GLN A 18 17.99 -27.53 11.84
N ALA A 19 19.28 -27.37 12.14
CA ALA A 19 19.85 -26.07 12.54
C ALA A 19 19.74 -24.99 11.44
N MET A 20 19.73 -25.36 10.16
CA MET A 20 19.48 -24.43 9.06
C MET A 20 18.01 -24.08 8.94
N VAL A 21 17.12 -25.05 9.15
CA VAL A 21 15.66 -24.81 9.17
C VAL A 21 15.30 -23.85 10.29
N ASP A 22 15.83 -24.09 11.51
CA ASP A 22 15.59 -23.23 12.68
C ASP A 22 16.07 -21.78 12.42
N ASN A 23 17.23 -21.62 11.78
CA ASN A 23 17.77 -20.30 11.41
C ASN A 23 16.87 -19.60 10.37
N LEU A 24 16.38 -20.31 9.37
CA LEU A 24 15.42 -19.78 8.39
C LEU A 24 14.10 -19.39 9.06
N GLU A 25 13.60 -20.21 10.00
CA GLU A 25 12.38 -19.89 10.74
C GLU A 25 12.55 -18.63 11.60
N GLU A 26 13.72 -18.42 12.20
CA GLU A 26 14.05 -17.22 12.96
C GLU A 26 14.13 -15.99 12.04
N GLN A 27 14.83 -16.07 10.91
CA GLN A 27 14.92 -14.99 9.93
C GLN A 27 13.54 -14.59 9.37
N LEU A 28 12.69 -15.57 9.10
CA LEU A 28 11.31 -15.36 8.64
C LEU A 28 10.33 -15.01 9.77
N SER A 29 10.80 -14.79 11.01
CA SER A 29 9.95 -14.37 12.13
C SER A 29 9.91 -12.85 12.33
N GLY A 30 10.69 -12.11 11.55
CA GLY A 30 10.74 -10.64 11.60
C GLY A 30 9.49 -9.93 11.02
N PRO A 31 9.32 -8.65 11.34
CA PRO A 31 8.22 -7.83 10.82
C PRO A 31 8.21 -7.76 9.29
N CYS A 32 9.35 -7.78 8.63
CA CYS A 32 9.47 -7.80 7.17
C CYS A 32 8.72 -8.98 6.53
N THR A 33 8.69 -10.15 7.18
CA THR A 33 7.97 -11.32 6.67
C THR A 33 6.46 -11.10 6.67
N VAL A 34 5.94 -10.39 7.67
CA VAL A 34 4.52 -10.04 7.73
C VAL A 34 4.17 -9.08 6.59
N GLU A 35 5.03 -8.11 6.32
CA GLU A 35 4.85 -7.14 5.23
C GLU A 35 4.91 -7.84 3.87
N ILE A 36 5.88 -8.73 3.64
CA ILE A 36 5.98 -9.52 2.40
C ILE A 36 4.77 -10.44 2.21
N ALA A 37 4.31 -11.09 3.27
CA ALA A 37 3.14 -11.97 3.20
C ALA A 37 1.86 -11.19 2.85
N ALA A 38 1.64 -10.04 3.50
CA ALA A 38 0.52 -9.16 3.20
C ALA A 38 0.58 -8.62 1.77
N PHE A 39 1.79 -8.27 1.32
CA PHE A 39 2.02 -7.80 -0.04
C PHE A 39 1.77 -8.89 -1.10
N ASN A 40 2.20 -10.12 -0.84
CA ASN A 40 1.91 -11.25 -1.73
C ASN A 40 0.41 -11.48 -1.92
N GLU A 41 -0.33 -11.44 -0.81
CA GLU A 41 -1.79 -11.59 -0.82
C GLU A 41 -2.44 -10.46 -1.63
N PHE A 42 -2.06 -9.23 -1.35
CA PHE A 42 -2.53 -8.04 -2.07
C PHE A 42 -2.22 -8.11 -3.58
N SER A 43 -0.98 -8.47 -3.94
CA SER A 43 -0.57 -8.59 -5.34
C SER A 43 -1.34 -9.70 -6.06
N SER A 44 -1.55 -10.84 -5.40
CA SER A 44 -2.33 -11.95 -5.93
C SER A 44 -3.77 -11.50 -6.23
N PHE A 45 -4.40 -10.75 -5.33
CA PHE A 45 -5.75 -10.22 -5.54
C PHE A 45 -5.84 -9.26 -6.73
N ILE A 46 -4.85 -8.39 -6.90
CA ILE A 46 -4.82 -7.41 -8.00
C ILE A 46 -4.58 -8.08 -9.36
N THR A 47 -3.83 -9.19 -9.38
CA THR A 47 -3.45 -9.87 -10.62
C THR A 47 -4.31 -11.10 -10.93
N ASP A 48 -5.07 -11.60 -9.97
CA ASP A 48 -5.98 -12.74 -10.18
C ASP A 48 -7.19 -12.32 -11.02
N LYS A 49 -7.16 -12.74 -12.29
CA LYS A 49 -8.23 -12.46 -13.25
C LYS A 49 -9.54 -13.16 -12.91
N GLU A 50 -9.50 -14.32 -12.24
CA GLU A 50 -10.71 -15.03 -11.83
C GLU A 50 -11.35 -14.32 -10.65
N ALA A 51 -10.58 -13.94 -9.63
CA ALA A 51 -11.05 -13.14 -8.51
C ALA A 51 -11.57 -11.77 -8.98
N ALA A 52 -10.84 -11.08 -9.85
CA ALA A 52 -11.27 -9.80 -10.41
C ALA A 52 -12.56 -9.92 -11.24
N SER A 53 -12.77 -11.02 -11.98
CA SER A 53 -13.98 -11.20 -12.79
C SER A 53 -15.24 -11.55 -11.99
N ALA A 54 -15.08 -11.94 -10.73
CA ALA A 54 -16.20 -12.27 -9.84
C ALA A 54 -16.88 -11.03 -9.24
N TYR A 55 -16.25 -9.84 -9.36
CA TYR A 55 -16.73 -8.59 -8.76
C TYR A 55 -16.65 -7.46 -9.77
N ASP A 56 -17.64 -6.56 -9.76
CA ASP A 56 -17.62 -5.33 -10.54
C ASP A 56 -16.55 -4.35 -10.01
N HIS A 57 -16.38 -4.33 -8.68
CA HIS A 57 -15.39 -3.49 -8.00
C HIS A 57 -14.78 -4.24 -6.81
N ILE A 58 -13.49 -4.05 -6.60
CA ILE A 58 -12.77 -4.52 -5.43
C ILE A 58 -12.25 -3.29 -4.69
N LEU A 59 -12.64 -3.13 -3.43
CA LEU A 59 -12.22 -2.04 -2.57
C LEU A 59 -11.20 -2.55 -1.54
N PHE A 60 -10.02 -1.95 -1.55
CA PHE A 60 -9.01 -2.20 -0.52
C PHE A 60 -9.08 -1.09 0.53
N ASP A 61 -9.63 -1.40 1.68
CA ASP A 61 -9.55 -0.53 2.85
C ASP A 61 -8.19 -0.72 3.52
N THR A 62 -7.40 0.34 3.54
CA THR A 62 -6.01 0.30 3.97
C THR A 62 -5.81 0.97 5.33
N ALA A 63 -4.83 0.48 6.10
CA ALA A 63 -4.42 1.14 7.34
C ALA A 63 -3.83 2.55 7.07
N PRO A 64 -3.73 3.43 8.09
CA PRO A 64 -3.22 4.80 7.90
C PRO A 64 -1.84 4.83 7.24
N THR A 65 -1.75 5.62 6.26
CA THR A 65 -0.72 6.08 5.33
C THR A 65 0.69 5.47 5.30
N GLY A 66 1.43 5.39 6.40
CA GLY A 66 2.85 5.02 6.34
C GLY A 66 3.14 3.58 5.92
N HIS A 67 2.37 2.61 6.40
CA HIS A 67 2.51 1.19 6.01
C HIS A 67 1.95 0.90 4.62
N THR A 68 0.84 1.54 4.27
CA THR A 68 0.19 1.37 2.97
C THR A 68 1.05 1.92 1.83
N LEU A 69 1.63 3.12 2.02
CA LEU A 69 2.58 3.70 1.06
C LEU A 69 3.77 2.77 0.83
N ARG A 70 4.35 2.21 1.89
CA ARG A 70 5.41 1.20 1.74
C ARG A 70 4.93 -0.03 0.98
N MET A 71 3.76 -0.56 1.30
CA MET A 71 3.21 -1.71 0.59
C MET A 71 3.01 -1.43 -0.90
N LEU A 72 2.49 -0.25 -1.25
CA LEU A 72 2.26 0.13 -2.65
C LEU A 72 3.56 0.47 -3.41
N GLN A 73 4.61 0.89 -2.71
CA GLN A 73 5.94 1.12 -3.28
C GLN A 73 6.79 -0.17 -3.38
N LEU A 74 6.50 -1.19 -2.57
CA LEU A 74 7.25 -2.45 -2.54
C LEU A 74 7.38 -3.12 -3.91
N PRO A 75 6.34 -3.18 -4.80
CA PRO A 75 6.48 -3.80 -6.10
C PRO A 75 7.59 -3.19 -6.94
N SER A 76 7.61 -1.86 -7.02
CA SER A 76 8.63 -1.14 -7.80
C SER A 76 10.03 -1.32 -7.20
N ALA A 77 10.13 -1.24 -5.87
CA ALA A 77 11.37 -1.43 -5.14
C ALA A 77 11.89 -2.87 -5.29
N TRP A 78 11.01 -3.87 -5.21
CA TRP A 78 11.37 -5.28 -5.36
C TRP A 78 11.72 -5.65 -6.79
N ALA A 79 10.99 -5.17 -7.79
CA ALA A 79 11.33 -5.37 -9.20
C ALA A 79 12.71 -4.80 -9.51
N SER A 80 12.99 -3.57 -9.06
CA SER A 80 14.30 -2.93 -9.22
C SER A 80 15.41 -3.64 -8.45
N PHE A 81 15.13 -4.13 -7.24
CA PHE A 81 16.09 -4.87 -6.42
C PHE A 81 16.46 -6.22 -7.06
N ILE A 82 15.49 -6.97 -7.57
CA ILE A 82 15.72 -8.24 -8.26
C ILE A 82 16.55 -7.99 -9.53
N ASP A 83 16.28 -6.92 -10.29
CA ASP A 83 17.03 -6.57 -11.50
C ASP A 83 18.49 -6.15 -11.20
N GLN A 84 18.75 -5.53 -10.03
CA GLN A 84 20.10 -5.10 -9.62
C GLN A 84 20.89 -6.22 -8.92
N SER A 85 20.24 -7.26 -8.43
CA SER A 85 20.87 -8.38 -7.69
C SER A 85 21.43 -9.43 -8.63
N GLU A 86 22.38 -9.08 -9.50
CA GLU A 86 23.12 -10.07 -10.31
C GLU A 86 24.01 -11.03 -9.47
N HIS A 87 24.20 -10.75 -8.19
CA HIS A 87 25.03 -11.58 -7.30
C HIS A 87 24.37 -11.71 -5.92
N GLY A 88 23.66 -12.77 -5.72
CA GLY A 88 23.04 -13.40 -4.58
C GLY A 88 23.52 -13.14 -3.15
N ALA A 89 23.80 -11.91 -2.75
CA ALA A 89 24.22 -11.54 -1.41
C ALA A 89 23.31 -10.46 -0.83
N SER A 90 22.04 -10.77 -0.59
CA SER A 90 21.20 -9.95 0.28
C SER A 90 21.04 -10.61 1.64
N CYS A 91 20.83 -9.79 2.67
CA CYS A 91 20.52 -10.25 4.04
C CYS A 91 19.26 -11.13 4.15
N LEU A 92 18.52 -11.32 3.06
CA LEU A 92 17.34 -12.19 2.97
C LEU A 92 17.66 -13.61 2.47
N GLY A 93 18.95 -13.94 2.23
CA GLY A 93 19.36 -15.25 1.73
C GLY A 93 18.81 -15.55 0.32
N GLN A 94 19.03 -16.76 -0.13
CA GLN A 94 18.46 -17.28 -1.38
C GLN A 94 16.93 -17.49 -1.23
N LEU A 95 16.16 -16.41 -1.20
CA LEU A 95 14.71 -16.49 -1.30
C LEU A 95 14.35 -16.74 -2.77
N SER A 96 14.60 -17.97 -3.24
CA SER A 96 14.24 -18.45 -4.58
C SER A 96 12.79 -18.19 -4.96
N GLY A 97 11.90 -18.04 -3.98
CA GLY A 97 10.50 -17.66 -4.20
C GLY A 97 10.23 -16.21 -4.62
N LEU A 98 11.23 -15.31 -4.58
CA LEU A 98 11.05 -13.91 -5.01
C LEU A 98 11.29 -13.73 -6.49
N GLU A 99 12.24 -14.45 -7.07
CA GLU A 99 12.47 -14.43 -8.53
C GLU A 99 11.24 -14.97 -9.28
N ASP A 100 10.63 -16.04 -8.76
CA ASP A 100 9.43 -16.64 -9.33
C ASP A 100 8.21 -15.68 -9.29
N LYS A 101 8.21 -14.72 -8.35
CA LYS A 101 7.13 -13.73 -8.18
C LYS A 101 7.39 -12.39 -8.87
N LYS A 102 8.52 -12.21 -9.51
CA LYS A 102 8.87 -10.96 -10.21
C LYS A 102 7.78 -10.56 -11.21
N GLY A 103 7.30 -11.51 -12.02
CA GLY A 103 6.23 -11.26 -12.97
C GLY A 103 4.94 -10.80 -12.32
N LEU A 104 4.56 -11.43 -11.20
CA LEU A 104 3.39 -11.04 -10.41
C LEU A 104 3.50 -9.60 -9.89
N TYR A 105 4.66 -9.22 -9.38
CA TYR A 105 4.87 -7.86 -8.86
C TYR A 105 4.86 -6.81 -9.97
N GLN A 106 5.46 -7.11 -11.12
CA GLN A 106 5.43 -6.22 -12.27
C GLN A 106 4.00 -6.02 -12.80
N GLU A 107 3.19 -7.08 -12.85
CA GLU A 107 1.78 -7.00 -13.23
C GLU A 107 0.97 -6.21 -12.19
N ALA A 108 1.22 -6.41 -10.90
CA ALA A 108 0.57 -5.63 -9.84
C ALA A 108 0.87 -4.13 -9.96
N VAL A 109 2.14 -3.75 -10.19
CA VAL A 109 2.53 -2.34 -10.44
C VAL A 109 1.81 -1.78 -11.66
N ALA A 110 1.78 -2.53 -12.76
CA ALA A 110 1.11 -2.09 -13.99
C ALA A 110 -0.39 -1.88 -13.76
N ASN A 111 -1.06 -2.77 -13.04
CA ASN A 111 -2.48 -2.66 -12.70
C ASN A 111 -2.77 -1.47 -11.77
N LEU A 112 -1.89 -1.20 -10.80
CA LEU A 112 -2.02 -0.04 -9.90
C LEU A 112 -1.79 1.29 -10.61
N ALA A 113 -0.91 1.33 -11.61
CA ALA A 113 -0.62 2.52 -12.40
C ALA A 113 -1.64 2.78 -13.52
N ASP A 114 -2.47 1.79 -13.86
CA ASP A 114 -3.50 1.89 -14.88
C ASP A 114 -4.74 2.61 -14.34
N GLY A 115 -4.93 3.86 -14.73
CA GLY A 115 -6.05 4.70 -14.28
C GLY A 115 -7.43 4.22 -14.74
N ASP A 116 -7.52 3.36 -15.75
CA ASP A 116 -8.79 2.75 -16.19
C ASP A 116 -9.20 1.57 -15.28
N ARG A 117 -8.24 1.03 -14.51
CA ARG A 117 -8.44 -0.14 -13.63
C ARG A 117 -8.40 0.20 -12.16
N THR A 118 -7.58 1.19 -11.78
CA THR A 118 -7.33 1.53 -10.39
C THR A 118 -7.57 3.00 -10.13
N SER A 119 -8.40 3.30 -9.14
CA SER A 119 -8.60 4.65 -8.61
C SER A 119 -8.20 4.69 -7.14
N LEU A 120 -7.40 5.65 -6.76
CA LEU A 120 -6.98 5.88 -5.39
C LEU A 120 -7.87 6.92 -4.73
N PHE A 121 -8.47 6.57 -3.62
CA PHE A 121 -9.23 7.49 -2.78
C PHE A 121 -8.38 7.94 -1.59
N LEU A 122 -7.99 9.20 -1.59
CA LEU A 122 -7.33 9.86 -0.46
C LEU A 122 -8.40 10.39 0.48
N VAL A 123 -8.55 9.76 1.64
CA VAL A 123 -9.56 10.15 2.62
C VAL A 123 -8.88 10.96 3.71
N ALA A 124 -9.25 12.23 3.84
CA ALA A 124 -8.70 13.14 4.83
C ALA A 124 -9.81 13.83 5.63
N ARG A 125 -9.55 14.12 6.90
CA ARG A 125 -10.40 15.02 7.67
C ARG A 125 -10.10 16.47 7.27
N PRO A 126 -11.07 17.39 7.42
CA PRO A 126 -10.87 18.82 7.17
C PRO A 126 -10.03 19.47 8.28
N GLU A 127 -8.82 18.98 8.44
CA GLU A 127 -7.85 19.41 9.45
C GLU A 127 -6.49 19.62 8.76
N GLU A 128 -5.80 20.72 9.07
CA GLU A 128 -4.55 21.07 8.41
C GLU A 128 -3.49 19.95 8.42
N PRO A 129 -3.25 19.21 9.55
CA PRO A 129 -2.30 18.12 9.56
C PRO A 129 -2.72 16.94 8.65
N ALA A 130 -4.03 16.63 8.62
CA ALA A 130 -4.56 15.54 7.79
C ALA A 130 -4.46 15.87 6.29
N LEU A 131 -4.72 17.11 5.91
CA LEU A 131 -4.58 17.58 4.53
C LEU A 131 -3.12 17.59 4.07
N LYS A 132 -2.18 18.02 4.92
CA LYS A 132 -0.74 17.95 4.62
C LYS A 132 -0.24 16.50 4.46
N GLU A 133 -0.72 15.59 5.29
CA GLU A 133 -0.38 14.17 5.14
C GLU A 133 -1.01 13.57 3.88
N GLY A 134 -2.25 13.97 3.54
CA GLY A 134 -2.88 13.60 2.27
C GLY A 134 -2.10 14.10 1.06
N GLU A 135 -1.58 15.33 1.09
CA GLU A 135 -0.70 15.86 0.04
C GLU A 135 0.57 15.04 -0.10
N ARG A 136 1.25 14.76 1.01
CA ARG A 136 2.48 13.95 1.02
C ARG A 136 2.20 12.58 0.40
N ALA A 137 1.12 11.91 0.83
CA ALA A 137 0.72 10.61 0.30
C ALA A 137 0.39 10.68 -1.20
N SER A 138 -0.32 11.74 -1.64
CA SER A 138 -0.63 11.97 -3.05
C SER A 138 0.63 12.04 -3.91
N LEU A 139 1.61 12.83 -3.49
CA LEU A 139 2.87 13.02 -4.22
C LEU A 139 3.68 11.73 -4.30
N GLU A 140 3.86 11.04 -3.17
CA GLU A 140 4.60 9.77 -3.11
C GLU A 140 3.96 8.68 -3.97
N LEU A 141 2.62 8.62 -4.04
CA LEU A 141 1.92 7.65 -4.88
C LEU A 141 1.94 8.01 -6.37
N LYS A 142 1.98 9.30 -6.71
CA LYS A 142 2.23 9.73 -8.10
C LYS A 142 3.61 9.31 -8.60
N GLU A 143 4.64 9.33 -7.74
CA GLU A 143 6.00 8.87 -8.09
C GLU A 143 6.03 7.38 -8.49
N VAL A 144 5.14 6.56 -7.95
CA VAL A 144 5.02 5.14 -8.32
C VAL A 144 3.97 4.88 -9.42
N GLY A 145 3.46 5.93 -10.06
CA GLY A 145 2.58 5.86 -11.22
C GLY A 145 1.08 5.88 -10.91
N MET A 146 0.67 5.97 -9.64
CA MET A 146 -0.75 6.04 -9.26
C MET A 146 -1.30 7.45 -9.45
N ASN A 147 -1.63 7.78 -10.70
CA ASN A 147 -2.05 9.14 -11.08
C ASN A 147 -3.56 9.37 -10.97
N GLN A 148 -4.38 8.31 -11.04
CA GLN A 148 -5.83 8.41 -10.89
C GLN A 148 -6.19 8.52 -9.41
N GLN A 149 -6.26 9.77 -8.92
CA GLN A 149 -6.48 10.08 -7.51
C GLN A 149 -7.73 10.92 -7.32
N ILE A 150 -8.48 10.64 -6.25
CA ILE A 150 -9.70 11.32 -5.84
C ILE A 150 -9.55 11.68 -4.36
N LEU A 151 -9.85 12.92 -3.99
CA LEU A 151 -9.84 13.37 -2.61
C LEU A 151 -11.24 13.25 -2.00
N ILE A 152 -11.33 12.65 -0.83
CA ILE A 152 -12.55 12.62 0.00
C ILE A 152 -12.28 13.40 1.28
N ILE A 153 -12.98 14.52 1.46
CA ILE A 153 -13.00 15.26 2.72
C ILE A 153 -14.10 14.68 3.60
N ASN A 154 -13.69 13.92 4.62
CA ASN A 154 -14.62 13.18 5.47
C ASN A 154 -14.82 13.87 6.83
N GLY A 155 -16.06 13.93 7.29
CA GLY A 155 -16.43 14.47 8.60
C GLY A 155 -16.55 15.99 8.62
N LEU A 156 -17.08 16.58 7.55
CA LEU A 156 -17.46 17.99 7.53
C LEU A 156 -18.65 18.25 8.42
N LEU A 157 -18.53 19.28 9.22
CA LEU A 157 -19.65 19.77 10.03
C LEU A 157 -20.56 20.65 9.15
N THR A 158 -21.83 20.28 9.06
CA THR A 158 -22.81 20.98 8.21
C THR A 158 -23.73 21.95 8.98
N SER A 159 -23.75 21.82 10.31
CA SER A 159 -24.53 22.71 11.18
C SER A 159 -23.80 22.96 12.49
N CYS A 160 -24.05 24.12 13.12
CA CYS A 160 -23.47 24.54 14.39
C CYS A 160 -24.57 24.93 15.35
N ASP A 161 -24.72 24.19 16.42
CA ASP A 161 -25.79 24.41 17.41
C ASP A 161 -25.29 24.99 18.74
N ASP A 162 -23.95 25.03 18.93
CA ASP A 162 -23.29 25.55 20.13
C ASP A 162 -21.90 26.15 19.79
N ASP A 163 -21.27 26.79 20.79
CA ASP A 163 -19.96 27.44 20.64
C ASP A 163 -18.85 26.45 20.25
N LEU A 164 -18.96 25.19 20.69
CA LEU A 164 -17.96 24.17 20.36
C LEU A 164 -18.06 23.74 18.89
N SER A 165 -19.27 23.46 18.43
CA SER A 165 -19.52 23.12 17.04
C SER A 165 -19.17 24.28 16.10
N GLN A 166 -19.41 25.52 16.50
CA GLN A 166 -18.98 26.71 15.77
C GLN A 166 -17.45 26.80 15.67
N ALA A 167 -16.74 26.57 16.78
CA ALA A 167 -15.27 26.60 16.77
C ALA A 167 -14.66 25.51 15.86
N ILE A 168 -15.27 24.32 15.83
CA ILE A 168 -14.87 23.22 14.93
C ILE A 168 -15.13 23.62 13.47
N TYR A 169 -16.32 24.13 13.17
CA TYR A 169 -16.69 24.59 11.82
C TYR A 169 -15.72 25.66 11.29
N ASP A 170 -15.41 26.66 12.11
CA ASP A 170 -14.46 27.71 11.75
C ASP A 170 -13.04 27.17 11.56
N SER A 171 -12.66 26.15 12.33
CA SER A 171 -11.36 25.48 12.18
C SER A 171 -11.30 24.68 10.89
N GLN A 172 -12.36 23.95 10.53
CA GLN A 172 -12.47 23.21 9.28
C GLN A 172 -12.45 24.16 8.08
N GLY A 173 -13.18 25.28 8.15
CA GLY A 173 -13.16 26.30 7.11
C GLY A 173 -11.75 26.82 6.84
N ARG A 174 -11.03 27.21 7.91
CA ARG A 174 -9.62 27.65 7.76
C ARG A 174 -8.70 26.57 7.17
N ALA A 175 -8.89 25.30 7.53
CA ALA A 175 -8.10 24.21 6.98
C ALA A 175 -8.36 24.02 5.47
N LEU A 176 -9.61 24.14 5.06
CA LEU A 176 -9.99 24.03 3.64
C LEU A 176 -9.54 25.25 2.83
N ASP A 177 -9.63 26.47 3.40
CA ASP A 177 -9.12 27.69 2.76
C ASP A 177 -7.59 27.66 2.52
N ASN A 178 -6.88 26.92 3.37
CA ASN A 178 -5.43 26.71 3.28
C ASN A 178 -5.08 25.32 2.75
N MET A 179 -5.96 24.69 1.96
CA MET A 179 -5.70 23.38 1.37
C MET A 179 -4.43 23.41 0.52
N PRO A 180 -3.54 22.42 0.62
CA PRO A 180 -2.35 22.31 -0.22
C PRO A 180 -2.69 22.32 -1.72
N GLU A 181 -1.87 23.02 -2.52
CA GLU A 181 -2.13 23.23 -3.96
C GLU A 181 -2.26 21.90 -4.72
N ASN A 182 -1.44 20.90 -4.41
CA ASN A 182 -1.50 19.59 -5.07
C ASN A 182 -2.79 18.81 -4.80
N LEU A 183 -3.53 19.14 -3.76
CA LEU A 183 -4.85 18.55 -3.48
C LEU A 183 -5.97 19.31 -4.17
N LEU A 184 -5.81 20.62 -4.45
CA LEU A 184 -6.81 21.42 -5.15
C LEU A 184 -7.07 20.95 -6.59
N ASP A 185 -6.06 20.34 -7.21
CA ASP A 185 -6.16 19.81 -8.58
C ASP A 185 -6.89 18.46 -8.65
N LEU A 186 -7.18 17.84 -7.52
CA LEU A 186 -7.83 16.53 -7.47
C LEU A 186 -9.36 16.67 -7.51
N PRO A 187 -10.06 15.77 -8.22
CA PRO A 187 -11.51 15.62 -8.03
C PRO A 187 -11.82 15.41 -6.55
N THR A 188 -12.66 16.27 -5.97
CA THR A 188 -12.90 16.28 -4.52
C THR A 188 -14.35 16.06 -4.20
N TYR A 189 -14.63 15.15 -3.28
CA TYR A 189 -15.95 14.93 -2.70
C TYR A 189 -15.91 15.24 -1.19
N GLN A 190 -17.03 15.74 -0.67
CA GLN A 190 -17.21 16.10 0.73
C GLN A 190 -18.31 15.25 1.34
N VAL A 191 -18.05 14.69 2.53
CA VAL A 191 -18.95 13.78 3.25
C VAL A 191 -19.06 14.20 4.72
#